data_fa8c1a8ec3884c0b43dda1028857cdc1
#
_entry.id   fa8c1a8ec3884c0b43dda1028857cdc1
#
_cell.length_a   1.000
_cell.length_b   1.000
_cell.length_c   1.000
_cell.angle_alpha   90.00
_cell.angle_beta   90.00
_cell.angle_gamma   90.00
#
_symmetry.space_group_name_H-M   'P 1'
#
loop_
_entity.id
_entity.type
_entity.pdbx_description
1 polymer ?
#
loop_
_entity_poly.entity_id
_entity_poly.type
_entity_poly.pdbx_seq_one_letter_code
_entity_poly.pdbx_strand_id
1 'polypeptide(L)'
;MKVTVDIKRTLTIFFIVDIIFAVLLFLSCINLFLFTKFGVLQVLIILLYVGVSIIMLVLSLKRNFYVIENKYLVAVRGFKNMYYHYNDVVYIDKAQSEKKRVLCFYTNKGHVRYLPFDKNGEIYKTMLKRCHNLLDDEQFKAKYPNVKL
;
A
#
# COMPACT_ATOMS: atom_id res chain seq x y z
N MET A 1 0.74 8.48 17.53
CA MET A 1 1.96 8.93 16.80
C MET A 1 1.72 8.75 15.30
N LYS A 2 2.04 9.77 14.47
CA LYS A 2 1.90 9.69 13.00
C LYS A 2 3.24 9.31 12.38
N VAL A 3 3.23 8.33 11.48
CA VAL A 3 4.43 7.80 10.80
C VAL A 3 4.14 7.71 9.30
N THR A 4 5.00 8.28 8.46
CA THR A 4 4.82 8.29 7.01
C THR A 4 5.43 7.04 6.37
N VAL A 5 4.75 6.50 5.36
CA VAL A 5 5.31 5.43 4.51
C VAL A 5 6.58 5.95 3.81
N ASP A 6 7.49 5.05 3.47
CA ASP A 6 8.71 5.41 2.73
C ASP A 6 8.35 6.11 1.40
N ILE A 7 8.77 7.37 1.30
CA ILE A 7 8.47 8.23 0.14
C ILE A 7 9.05 7.66 -1.14
N LYS A 8 10.28 7.11 -1.09
CA LYS A 8 10.91 6.52 -2.29
C LYS A 8 10.07 5.39 -2.85
N ARG A 9 9.60 4.49 -1.97
CA ARG A 9 8.72 3.38 -2.35
C ARG A 9 7.38 3.87 -2.90
N THR A 10 6.78 4.87 -2.27
CA THR A 10 5.51 5.46 -2.72
C THR A 10 5.67 6.05 -4.12
N LEU A 11 6.75 6.81 -4.37
CA LEU A 11 7.05 7.38 -5.68
C LEU A 11 7.29 6.29 -6.74
N THR A 12 8.09 5.27 -6.42
CA THR A 12 8.36 4.18 -7.37
C THR A 12 7.06 3.49 -7.80
N ILE A 13 6.20 3.14 -6.85
CA ILE A 13 4.91 2.51 -7.16
C ILE A 13 4.02 3.46 -7.98
N PHE A 14 3.98 4.74 -7.60
CA PHE A 14 3.22 5.75 -8.34
C PHE A 14 3.66 5.82 -9.80
N PHE A 15 4.96 5.99 -10.07
CA PHE A 15 5.47 6.10 -11.43
C PHE A 15 5.24 4.84 -12.26
N ILE A 16 5.38 3.65 -11.68
CA ILE A 16 5.07 2.38 -12.38
C ILE A 16 3.60 2.36 -12.81
N VAL A 17 2.69 2.70 -11.90
CA VAL A 17 1.25 2.72 -12.19
C VAL A 17 0.91 3.80 -13.21
N ASP A 18 1.50 4.99 -13.09
CA ASP A 18 1.28 6.12 -14.00
C ASP A 18 1.75 5.79 -15.42
N ILE A 19 2.92 5.17 -15.58
CA ILE A 19 3.41 4.71 -16.88
C ILE A 19 2.46 3.67 -17.50
N ILE A 20 1.99 2.68 -16.71
CA ILE A 20 1.02 1.69 -17.20
C ILE A 20 -0.25 2.40 -17.70
N PHE A 21 -0.73 3.39 -16.92
CA PHE A 21 -1.93 4.14 -17.28
C PHE A 21 -1.73 4.99 -18.55
N ALA A 22 -0.56 5.63 -18.69
CA ALA A 22 -0.18 6.37 -19.90
C ALA A 22 -0.17 5.47 -21.14
N VAL A 23 0.41 4.27 -21.04
CA VAL A 23 0.43 3.29 -22.13
C VAL A 23 -0.99 2.85 -22.51
N LEU A 24 -1.82 2.52 -21.52
CA LEU A 24 -3.21 2.10 -21.76
C LEU A 24 -4.02 3.22 -22.42
N LEU A 25 -3.85 4.47 -21.96
CA LEU A 25 -4.50 5.64 -22.57
C LEU A 25 -4.05 5.85 -24.00
N PHE A 26 -2.74 5.76 -24.28
CA PHE A 26 -2.20 5.86 -25.62
C PHE A 26 -2.78 4.76 -26.55
N LEU A 27 -2.78 3.50 -26.10
CA LEU A 27 -3.35 2.39 -26.87
C LEU A 27 -4.84 2.56 -27.12
N SER A 28 -5.60 3.08 -26.16
CA SER A 28 -7.03 3.36 -26.32
C SER A 28 -7.31 4.49 -27.31
N CYS A 29 -6.38 5.44 -27.43
CA CYS A 29 -6.51 6.59 -28.30
C CYS A 29 -5.59 6.53 -29.54
N ILE A 30 -5.07 5.35 -29.88
CA ILE A 30 -4.05 5.21 -30.94
C ILE A 30 -4.47 5.82 -32.29
N ASN A 31 -5.74 5.62 -32.69
CA ASN A 31 -6.28 6.20 -33.93
C ASN A 31 -6.27 7.73 -33.86
N LEU A 32 -6.56 8.31 -32.70
CA LEU A 32 -6.58 9.75 -32.50
C LEU A 32 -5.17 10.36 -32.54
N PHE A 33 -4.17 9.64 -31.97
CA PHE A 33 -2.80 10.16 -31.91
C PHE A 33 -1.96 9.89 -33.16
N LEU A 34 -2.20 8.77 -33.86
CA LEU A 34 -1.39 8.38 -35.02
C LEU A 34 -2.03 8.72 -36.37
N PHE A 35 -3.36 8.68 -36.49
CA PHE A 35 -4.05 8.78 -37.78
C PHE A 35 -4.84 10.07 -38.00
N THR A 36 -4.95 10.92 -36.96
CA THR A 36 -5.56 12.25 -37.11
C THR A 36 -4.49 13.33 -36.99
N LYS A 37 -4.76 14.48 -37.64
CA LYS A 37 -3.90 15.66 -37.47
C LYS A 37 -3.93 16.12 -36.02
N PHE A 38 -2.74 16.43 -35.46
CA PHE A 38 -2.62 16.94 -34.12
C PHE A 38 -3.43 18.24 -33.94
N GLY A 39 -4.36 18.25 -33.03
CA GLY A 39 -5.27 19.37 -32.85
C GLY A 39 -5.66 19.57 -31.36
N VAL A 40 -6.64 20.42 -31.14
CA VAL A 40 -7.07 20.84 -29.79
C VAL A 40 -7.49 19.66 -28.90
N LEU A 41 -8.14 18.65 -29.48
CA LEU A 41 -8.62 17.49 -28.70
C LEU A 41 -7.47 16.69 -28.06
N GLN A 42 -6.39 16.42 -28.82
CA GLN A 42 -5.23 15.72 -28.31
C GLN A 42 -4.55 16.52 -27.19
N VAL A 43 -4.44 17.84 -27.36
CA VAL A 43 -3.89 18.71 -26.30
C VAL A 43 -4.74 18.66 -25.05
N LEU A 44 -6.06 18.71 -25.16
CA LEU A 44 -6.97 18.62 -24.01
C LEU A 44 -6.83 17.27 -23.26
N ILE A 45 -6.72 16.15 -23.99
CA ILE A 45 -6.52 14.82 -23.39
C ILE A 45 -5.21 14.77 -22.60
N ILE A 46 -4.12 15.28 -23.18
CA ILE A 46 -2.81 15.32 -22.51
C ILE A 46 -2.86 16.20 -21.26
N LEU A 47 -3.43 17.39 -21.34
CA LEU A 47 -3.56 18.30 -20.20
C LEU A 47 -4.40 17.70 -19.08
N LEU A 48 -5.51 17.05 -19.41
CA LEU A 48 -6.35 16.37 -18.45
C LEU A 48 -5.60 15.22 -17.76
N TYR A 49 -4.88 14.40 -18.52
CA TYR A 49 -4.06 13.31 -17.98
C TYR A 49 -3.00 13.84 -17.00
N VAL A 50 -2.22 14.86 -17.42
CA VAL A 50 -1.18 15.46 -16.57
C VAL A 50 -1.79 16.06 -15.30
N GLY A 51 -2.93 16.76 -15.40
CA GLY A 51 -3.63 17.32 -14.25
C GLY A 51 -4.05 16.23 -13.24
N VAL A 52 -4.64 15.14 -13.73
CA VAL A 52 -5.04 14.00 -12.89
C VAL A 52 -3.81 13.33 -12.25
N SER A 53 -2.74 13.10 -13.01
CA SER A 53 -1.49 12.52 -12.48
C SER A 53 -0.89 13.35 -11.35
N ILE A 54 -0.85 14.67 -11.49
CA ILE A 54 -0.36 15.57 -10.45
C ILE A 54 -1.23 15.48 -9.19
N ILE A 55 -2.56 15.49 -9.33
CA ILE A 55 -3.48 15.35 -8.20
C ILE A 55 -3.25 14.02 -7.48
N MET A 56 -3.16 12.92 -8.22
CA MET A 56 -2.93 11.59 -7.68
C MET A 56 -1.57 11.47 -6.98
N LEU A 57 -0.53 12.10 -7.52
CA LEU A 57 0.80 12.18 -6.90
C LEU A 57 0.72 12.90 -5.55
N VAL A 58 0.11 14.06 -5.50
CA VAL A 58 -0.06 14.84 -4.26
C VAL A 58 -0.85 14.06 -3.21
N LEU A 59 -1.94 13.38 -3.62
CA LEU A 59 -2.72 12.51 -2.73
C LEU A 59 -1.89 11.33 -2.20
N SER A 60 -1.11 10.68 -3.08
CA SER A 60 -0.25 9.57 -2.70
C SER A 60 0.81 9.97 -1.68
N LEU A 61 1.35 11.17 -1.78
CA LEU A 61 2.35 11.68 -0.83
C LEU A 61 1.74 12.17 0.48
N LYS A 62 0.61 12.88 0.42
CA LYS A 62 -0.02 13.48 1.61
C LYS A 62 -0.88 12.50 2.41
N ARG A 63 -1.51 11.53 1.75
CA ARG A 63 -2.48 10.61 2.35
C ARG A 63 -2.02 9.15 2.33
N ASN A 64 -0.72 8.92 2.56
CA ASN A 64 -0.16 7.59 2.73
C ASN A 64 0.71 7.57 4.00
N PHE A 65 0.06 7.34 5.13
CA PHE A 65 0.71 7.35 6.44
C PHE A 65 0.01 6.40 7.41
N TYR A 66 0.69 6.11 8.51
CA TYR A 66 0.15 5.33 9.60
C TYR A 66 -0.07 6.22 10.83
N VAL A 67 -1.11 5.93 11.58
CA VAL A 67 -1.34 6.50 12.92
C VAL A 67 -1.29 5.38 13.92
N ILE A 68 -0.32 5.44 14.82
CA ILE A 68 -0.12 4.48 15.90
C ILE A 68 -0.90 4.97 17.10
N GLU A 69 -2.01 4.30 17.41
CA GLU A 69 -2.86 4.54 18.57
C GLU A 69 -2.62 3.47 19.65
N ASN A 70 -3.21 3.63 20.83
CA ASN A 70 -2.98 2.71 21.94
C ASN A 70 -3.54 1.31 21.69
N LYS A 71 -4.69 1.19 21.03
CA LYS A 71 -5.41 -0.07 20.84
C LYS A 71 -5.35 -0.61 19.42
N TYR A 72 -4.99 0.22 18.46
CA TYR A 72 -5.00 -0.13 17.04
C TYR A 72 -4.00 0.69 16.23
N LEU A 73 -3.63 0.17 15.07
CA LEU A 73 -2.90 0.84 14.02
C LEU A 73 -3.88 1.29 12.94
N VAL A 74 -3.86 2.56 12.56
CA VAL A 74 -4.64 3.07 11.42
C VAL A 74 -3.71 3.22 10.23
N ALA A 75 -4.03 2.56 9.14
CA ALA A 75 -3.39 2.80 7.84
C ALA A 75 -4.27 3.72 7.01
N VAL A 76 -3.79 4.94 6.77
CA VAL A 76 -4.46 5.93 5.91
C VAL A 76 -3.87 5.81 4.52
N ARG A 77 -4.71 5.44 3.54
CA ARG A 77 -4.33 5.30 2.14
C ARG A 77 -5.33 6.02 1.25
N GLY A 78 -4.93 7.14 0.68
CA GLY A 78 -5.82 7.97 -0.11
C GLY A 78 -7.04 8.39 0.71
N PHE A 79 -8.23 7.93 0.31
CA PHE A 79 -9.50 8.24 1.00
C PHE A 79 -9.96 7.16 1.98
N LYS A 80 -9.21 6.07 2.14
CA LYS A 80 -9.57 4.95 3.02
C LYS A 80 -8.74 4.94 4.28
N ASN A 81 -9.40 4.74 5.42
CA ASN A 81 -8.78 4.46 6.71
C ASN A 81 -9.03 3.00 7.05
N MET A 82 -7.96 2.24 7.29
CA MET A 82 -8.02 0.84 7.69
C MET A 82 -7.53 0.72 9.12
N TYR A 83 -8.35 0.12 9.98
CA TYR A 83 -8.08 -0.06 11.40
C TYR A 83 -7.65 -1.50 11.65
N TYR A 84 -6.52 -1.67 12.34
CA TYR A 84 -5.97 -2.96 12.73
C TYR A 84 -5.80 -2.99 14.24
N HIS A 85 -6.73 -3.65 14.93
CA HIS A 85 -6.64 -3.82 16.37
C HIS A 85 -5.51 -4.78 16.71
N TYR A 86 -4.67 -4.44 17.70
CA TYR A 86 -3.55 -5.27 18.10
C TYR A 86 -3.98 -6.63 18.64
N ASN A 87 -5.15 -6.69 19.29
CA ASN A 87 -5.72 -7.95 19.82
C ASN A 87 -6.20 -8.91 18.73
N ASP A 88 -6.50 -8.39 17.53
CA ASP A 88 -6.95 -9.21 16.39
C ASP A 88 -5.79 -9.82 15.62
N VAL A 89 -4.57 -9.39 15.87
CA VAL A 89 -3.37 -9.91 15.21
C VAL A 89 -2.91 -11.16 15.95
N VAL A 90 -2.88 -12.27 15.24
CA VAL A 90 -2.53 -13.58 15.83
C VAL A 90 -1.16 -14.08 15.42
N TYR A 91 -0.62 -13.58 14.31
CA TYR A 91 0.71 -13.99 13.84
C TYR A 91 1.35 -12.89 12.99
N ILE A 92 2.66 -12.73 13.12
CA ILE A 92 3.48 -11.83 12.31
C ILE A 92 4.60 -12.67 11.68
N ASP A 93 4.57 -12.77 10.35
CA ASP A 93 5.64 -13.42 9.60
C ASP A 93 6.88 -12.50 9.58
N LYS A 94 7.80 -12.78 10.51
CA LYS A 94 9.02 -11.97 10.67
C LYS A 94 9.95 -12.12 9.46
N ALA A 95 10.15 -13.37 8.99
CA ALA A 95 11.06 -13.66 7.88
C ALA A 95 10.61 -12.95 6.59
N GLN A 96 9.33 -13.07 6.25
CA GLN A 96 8.79 -12.39 5.08
C GLN A 96 8.76 -10.87 5.26
N SER A 97 8.44 -10.39 6.46
CA SER A 97 8.37 -8.97 6.77
C SER A 97 9.72 -8.28 6.60
N GLU A 98 10.79 -8.87 7.09
CA GLU A 98 12.14 -8.34 6.98
C GLU A 98 12.68 -8.42 5.54
N LYS A 99 12.52 -9.58 4.90
CA LYS A 99 12.97 -9.81 3.51
C LYS A 99 12.35 -8.83 2.52
N LYS A 100 11.04 -8.57 2.63
CA LYS A 100 10.29 -7.71 1.71
C LYS A 100 10.14 -6.27 2.18
N ARG A 101 10.57 -5.95 3.40
CA ARG A 101 10.30 -4.68 4.09
C ARG A 101 8.82 -4.31 4.08
N VAL A 102 7.97 -5.30 4.34
CA VAL A 102 6.52 -5.20 4.41
C VAL A 102 6.05 -5.94 5.63
N LEU A 103 5.38 -5.29 6.55
CA LEU A 103 4.75 -5.94 7.69
C LEU A 103 3.70 -6.93 7.17
N CYS A 104 4.00 -8.22 7.26
CA CYS A 104 3.10 -9.32 6.92
C CYS A 104 2.53 -9.88 8.22
N PHE A 105 1.22 -9.79 8.39
CA PHE A 105 0.55 -10.31 9.57
C PHE A 105 -0.80 -10.93 9.26
N TYR A 106 -1.22 -11.82 10.14
CA TYR A 106 -2.47 -12.55 10.06
C TYR A 106 -3.40 -12.14 11.19
N THR A 107 -4.66 -11.96 10.84
CA THR A 107 -5.71 -11.66 11.81
C THR A 107 -6.37 -12.94 12.33
N ASN A 108 -7.10 -12.84 13.43
CA ASN A 108 -7.88 -13.93 14.02
C ASN A 108 -8.90 -14.59 13.07
N LYS A 109 -9.26 -13.88 11.99
CA LYS A 109 -10.11 -14.40 10.90
C LYS A 109 -9.33 -15.15 9.80
N GLY A 110 -8.03 -15.37 9.97
CA GLY A 110 -7.17 -16.02 8.99
C GLY A 110 -6.79 -15.14 7.79
N HIS A 111 -7.17 -13.86 7.78
CA HIS A 111 -6.82 -12.95 6.68
C HIS A 111 -5.39 -12.44 6.83
N VAL A 112 -4.60 -12.59 5.76
CA VAL A 112 -3.28 -11.97 5.66
C VAL A 112 -3.39 -10.51 5.29
N ARG A 113 -2.52 -9.68 5.86
CA ARG A 113 -2.41 -8.25 5.57
C ARG A 113 -0.97 -7.86 5.34
N TYR A 114 -0.77 -6.95 4.40
CA TYR A 114 0.54 -6.45 4.00
C TYR A 114 0.57 -4.94 4.13
N LEU A 115 1.43 -4.43 5.00
CA LEU A 115 1.63 -2.99 5.19
C LEU A 115 3.10 -2.64 4.87
N PRO A 116 3.38 -1.79 3.86
CA PRO A 116 4.72 -1.30 3.61
C PRO A 116 5.34 -0.72 4.86
N PHE A 117 6.64 -0.98 5.11
CA PHE A 117 7.32 -0.34 6.23
C PHE A 117 7.37 1.18 6.03
N ASP A 118 7.32 1.88 7.13
CA ASP A 118 7.79 3.25 7.22
C ASP A 118 9.34 3.27 7.14
N LYS A 119 9.90 4.46 6.96
CA LYS A 119 11.35 4.65 6.79
C LYS A 119 12.18 4.01 7.92
N ASN A 120 11.69 4.06 9.15
CA ASN A 120 12.39 3.61 10.36
C ASN A 120 11.94 2.22 10.86
N GLY A 121 10.92 1.61 10.23
CA GLY A 121 10.32 0.35 10.67
C GLY A 121 9.53 0.46 11.97
N GLU A 122 9.07 1.65 12.34
CA GLU A 122 8.37 1.91 13.61
C GLU A 122 7.05 1.12 13.71
N ILE A 123 6.32 0.96 12.58
CA ILE A 123 5.09 0.16 12.59
C ILE A 123 5.39 -1.31 12.92
N TYR A 124 6.49 -1.87 12.38
CA TYR A 124 6.88 -3.25 12.64
C TYR A 124 7.25 -3.46 14.11
N LYS A 125 8.11 -2.61 14.67
CA LYS A 125 8.50 -2.63 16.08
C LYS A 125 7.29 -2.49 17.00
N THR A 126 6.38 -1.56 16.64
CA THR A 126 5.16 -1.31 17.44
C THR A 126 4.23 -2.51 17.41
N MET A 127 4.03 -3.14 16.26
CA MET A 127 3.20 -4.34 16.15
C MET A 127 3.76 -5.50 16.97
N LEU A 128 5.07 -5.75 16.89
CA LEU A 128 5.73 -6.78 17.71
C LEU A 128 5.59 -6.51 19.22
N LYS A 129 5.63 -5.23 19.64
CA LYS A 129 5.53 -4.86 21.06
C LYS A 129 4.09 -4.88 21.58
N ARG A 130 3.10 -4.53 20.76
CA ARG A 130 1.71 -4.31 21.23
C ARG A 130 0.74 -5.45 20.93
N CYS A 131 1.10 -6.37 20.03
CA CYS A 131 0.30 -7.56 19.79
C CYS A 131 0.67 -8.61 20.85
N HIS A 132 -0.21 -8.81 21.83
CA HIS A 132 0.02 -9.74 22.94
C HIS A 132 -0.45 -11.17 22.65
N ASN A 133 -1.28 -11.36 21.63
CA ASN A 133 -1.89 -12.65 21.28
C ASN A 133 -1.18 -13.36 20.13
N LEU A 134 0.14 -13.09 19.97
CA LEU A 134 0.90 -13.70 18.88
C LEU A 134 1.15 -15.19 19.18
N LEU A 135 0.79 -16.02 18.21
CA LEU A 135 1.10 -17.44 18.16
C LEU A 135 2.52 -17.63 17.62
N ASP A 136 3.18 -18.71 18.04
CA ASP A 136 4.40 -19.18 17.39
C ASP A 136 4.08 -19.91 16.06
N ASP A 137 5.12 -20.28 15.32
CA ASP A 137 4.98 -20.89 14.00
C ASP A 137 4.23 -22.24 14.06
N GLU A 138 4.45 -23.03 15.11
CA GLU A 138 3.81 -24.34 15.29
C GLU A 138 2.35 -24.19 15.66
N GLN A 139 2.04 -23.34 16.63
CA GLN A 139 0.68 -23.01 17.05
C GLN A 139 -0.13 -22.40 15.91
N PHE A 140 0.50 -21.51 15.11
CA PHE A 140 -0.17 -20.90 13.97
C PHE A 140 -0.51 -21.94 12.90
N LYS A 141 0.44 -22.81 12.53
CA LYS A 141 0.20 -23.90 11.57
C LYS A 141 -0.87 -24.88 12.04
N ALA A 142 -0.88 -25.23 13.33
CA ALA A 142 -1.89 -26.11 13.92
C ALA A 142 -3.29 -25.49 13.83
N LYS A 143 -3.41 -24.19 14.08
CA LYS A 143 -4.69 -23.47 14.06
C LYS A 143 -5.19 -23.12 12.65
N TYR A 144 -4.27 -22.88 11.71
CA TYR A 144 -4.55 -22.47 10.34
C TYR A 144 -3.83 -23.36 9.30
N PRO A 145 -4.15 -24.65 9.20
CA PRO A 145 -3.41 -25.63 8.39
C PRO A 145 -3.42 -25.32 6.87
N ASN A 146 -4.42 -24.57 6.41
CA ASN A 146 -4.56 -24.18 5.01
C ASN A 146 -3.76 -22.94 4.61
N VAL A 147 -3.08 -22.30 5.55
CA VAL A 147 -2.26 -21.11 5.30
C VAL A 147 -0.82 -21.56 5.02
N LYS A 148 -0.31 -21.24 3.85
CA LYS A 148 1.10 -21.47 3.51
C LYS A 148 1.91 -20.27 4.06
N LEU A 149 2.86 -20.56 4.94
CA LEU A 149 3.88 -19.62 5.41
C LEU A 149 5.03 -19.53 4.41
#